data_49a3bbc20556508754cf60f364494fce
#
_entry.id   49a3bbc20556508754cf60f364494fce
#
_cell.length_a   1.000
_cell.length_b   1.000
_cell.length_c   1.000
_cell.angle_alpha   90.00
_cell.angle_beta   90.00
_cell.angle_gamma   90.00
#
_symmetry.space_group_name_H-M   'P 1'
#
loop_
_entity.id
_entity.type
_entity.pdbx_description
1 polymer ?
#
loop_
_entity_poly.entity_id
_entity_poly.type
_entity_poly.pdbx_seq_one_letter_code
_entity_poly.pdbx_strand_id
1 'polypeptide(L)' 'AIAYTARLTIDVTPDLRGRIKVTAFQRGQTVADMLRELLAGAFPAEGDAP' A
#
# COMPACT_ATOMS: atom_id res chain seq x y z
N ALA A 1 18.47 4.84 -1.48
CA ALA A 1 17.22 5.56 -1.43
C ALA A 1 16.15 4.82 -2.19
N ILE A 2 14.91 5.02 -1.80
CA ILE A 2 13.81 4.35 -2.44
C ILE A 2 13.19 5.26 -3.48
N ALA A 3 13.07 4.76 -4.71
CA ALA A 3 12.45 5.53 -5.76
C ALA A 3 11.15 4.88 -6.16
N TYR A 4 10.05 5.60 -6.02
CA TYR A 4 8.74 5.09 -6.39
C TYR A 4 8.50 5.45 -7.87
N THR A 5 9.10 4.68 -8.74
CA THR A 5 9.03 4.98 -10.16
C THR A 5 8.07 4.09 -10.93
N ALA A 6 7.54 3.07 -10.29
CA ALA A 6 6.56 2.19 -10.94
C ALA A 6 5.18 2.46 -10.38
N ARG A 7 4.17 2.31 -11.19
CA ARG A 7 2.80 2.52 -10.75
C ARG A 7 2.02 1.21 -10.83
N LEU A 8 1.27 0.93 -9.79
CA LEU A 8 0.42 -0.24 -9.77
C LEU A 8 -1.01 0.22 -9.57
N THR A 9 -1.89 -0.17 -10.43
CA THR A 9 -3.29 0.24 -10.38
C THR A 9 -4.19 -0.98 -10.34
N ILE A 10 -5.13 -0.99 -9.40
CA ILE A 10 -6.10 -2.07 -9.33
C ILE A 10 -7.48 -1.48 -9.08
N ASP A 11 -8.50 -2.23 -9.42
CA ASP A 11 -9.86 -1.83 -9.17
C ASP A 11 -10.34 -2.56 -7.93
N VAL A 12 -11.05 -1.88 -7.07
CA VAL A 12 -11.60 -2.47 -5.86
C VAL A 12 -13.05 -2.06 -5.75
N THR A 13 -13.81 -2.72 -4.89
CA THR A 13 -15.21 -2.36 -4.70
C THR A 13 -15.28 -1.05 -3.93
N PRO A 14 -16.37 -0.29 -4.10
CA PRO A 14 -16.55 0.95 -3.33
C PRO A 14 -16.50 0.70 -1.82
N ASP A 15 -17.03 -0.42 -1.36
CA ASP A 15 -17.00 -0.74 0.05
C ASP A 15 -15.58 -0.94 0.54
N LEU A 16 -14.77 -1.68 -0.19
CA LEU A 16 -13.39 -1.90 0.19
C LEU A 16 -12.60 -0.59 0.17
N ARG A 17 -12.85 0.25 -0.83
CA ARG A 17 -12.18 1.55 -0.91
C ARG A 17 -12.48 2.38 0.33
N GLY A 18 -13.73 2.40 0.77
CA GLY A 18 -14.11 3.13 1.97
C GLY A 18 -13.42 2.61 3.22
N ARG A 19 -13.35 1.28 3.35
CA ARG A 19 -12.69 0.68 4.50
C ARG A 19 -11.19 0.98 4.51
N ILE A 20 -10.58 1.00 3.34
CA ILE A 20 -9.17 1.35 3.23
C ILE A 20 -8.93 2.77 3.71
N LYS A 21 -9.79 3.71 3.28
CA LYS A 21 -9.63 5.10 3.67
C LYS A 21 -9.79 5.28 5.17
N VAL A 22 -10.78 4.63 5.76
CA VAL A 22 -11.01 4.72 7.19
C VAL A 22 -9.82 4.17 7.97
N THR A 23 -9.30 3.04 7.53
CA THR A 23 -8.16 2.43 8.20
C THR A 23 -6.93 3.32 8.13
N ALA A 24 -6.67 3.91 6.97
CA ALA A 24 -5.53 4.80 6.82
C ALA A 24 -5.67 6.01 7.75
N PHE A 25 -6.88 6.55 7.85
CA PHE A 25 -7.11 7.69 8.71
C PHE A 25 -6.86 7.31 10.17
N GLN A 26 -7.31 6.13 10.59
CA GLN A 26 -7.11 5.68 11.96
C GLN A 26 -5.64 5.47 12.27
N ARG A 27 -4.85 5.15 11.29
CA ARG A 27 -3.42 4.94 11.47
C ARG A 27 -2.63 6.23 11.33
N GLY A 28 -3.27 7.32 10.96
CA GLY A 28 -2.57 8.59 10.75
C GLY A 28 -1.69 8.58 9.52
N GLN A 29 -2.06 7.79 8.52
CA GLN A 29 -1.28 7.67 7.30
C GLN A 29 -2.10 8.02 6.08
N THR A 30 -1.45 8.35 4.98
CA THR A 30 -2.16 8.46 3.71
C THR A 30 -2.46 7.04 3.24
N VAL A 31 -3.44 6.89 2.37
CA VAL A 31 -3.77 5.60 1.81
C VAL A 31 -2.56 5.01 1.09
N ALA A 32 -1.84 5.84 0.34
CA ALA A 32 -0.68 5.36 -0.39
C ALA A 32 0.40 4.82 0.54
N ASP A 33 0.69 5.53 1.63
CA ASP A 33 1.71 5.08 2.56
C ASP A 33 1.30 3.78 3.24
N MET A 34 0.04 3.69 3.64
CA MET A 34 -0.45 2.47 4.28
C MET A 34 -0.35 1.29 3.34
N LEU A 35 -0.76 1.48 2.08
CA LEU A 35 -0.73 0.40 1.11
C LEU A 35 0.70 -0.03 0.79
N ARG A 36 1.63 0.91 0.72
CA ARG A 36 3.03 0.54 0.49
C ARG A 36 3.55 -0.35 1.61
N GLU A 37 3.20 -0.03 2.86
CA GLU A 37 3.62 -0.85 3.98
C GLU A 37 3.01 -2.23 3.93
N LEU A 38 1.71 -2.31 3.64
CA LEU A 38 1.04 -3.59 3.60
C LEU A 38 1.60 -4.47 2.49
N LEU A 39 1.80 -3.89 1.33
CA LEU A 39 2.30 -4.65 0.19
C LEU A 39 3.76 -5.08 0.42
N ALA A 40 4.56 -4.21 1.01
CA ALA A 40 5.94 -4.58 1.31
C ALA A 40 5.99 -5.72 2.32
N GLY A 41 5.03 -5.76 3.25
CA GLY A 41 4.97 -6.86 4.20
C GLY A 41 4.51 -8.16 3.56
N ALA A 42 3.59 -8.05 2.60
CA ALA A 42 3.09 -9.24 1.91
C ALA A 42 4.09 -9.77 0.88
N PHE A 43 4.90 -8.87 0.32
CA PHE A 43 5.84 -9.23 -0.73
C PHE A 43 7.23 -8.69 -0.37
N PRO A 44 7.86 -9.26 0.62
CA PRO A 44 9.15 -8.74 1.09
C PRO A 44 10.24 -8.95 0.06
N ALA A 45 11.13 -8.02 0.06
CA ALA A 45 12.19 -8.07 -0.90
C ALA A 45 13.18 -9.11 -0.57
N GLU A 46 13.18 -9.64 0.52
CA GLU A 46 13.89 -10.63 0.87
C GLU A 46 14.98 -11.05 0.12
N GLY A 47 15.86 -10.85 0.41
CA GLY A 47 16.98 -11.31 -0.13
C GLY A 47 17.09 -11.32 -1.54
N ASP A 48 16.32 -11.17 -2.08
CA ASP A 48 16.34 -11.23 -3.29
C ASP A 48 16.45 -10.23 -3.86
N ALA A 49 16.34 -9.73 -3.51
CA ALA A 49 16.47 -8.71 -3.89
C ALA A 49 16.81 -8.70 -4.98
N PRO A 50 16.77 -8.71 -5.53
CA PRO A 50 17.17 -8.37 -6.46
C PRO A 50 16.99 -7.94 -6.79
#